data_ed61b97d817621181ca93397361adf46
#
_entry.id   ed61b97d817621181ca93397361adf46
#
_cell.length_a   1.000
_cell.length_b   1.000
_cell.length_c   1.000
_cell.angle_alpha   90.00
_cell.angle_beta   90.00
_cell.angle_gamma   90.00
#
_symmetry.space_group_name_H-M   'P 1'
#
loop_
_entity.id
_entity.type
_entity.pdbx_description
1 polymer ?
#
loop_
_entity_poly.entity_id
_entity_poly.type
_entity_poly.pdbx_seq_one_letter_code
_entity_poly.pdbx_strand_id
1 'polypeptide(L)'
;ITYTKSGKNNMSVVYVYHLTSGKEYPVTEKWYDSSSPCFSTDGKYLIFTSERDFNPIYSQTEWNHAYNRMGGVYIALLAKDTPSPFLPSDEKISIEDNASGNKAATKENKADNKADQATGVTIDTEGLPGRLLKLPLAAGYYYQPGSGR
;
A
#
# COMPACT_ATOMS: atom_id res chain seq x y z
N ILE A 1 -2.57 -15.08 -5.56
CA ILE A 1 -3.03 -14.32 -6.74
C ILE A 1 -3.87 -13.15 -6.27
N THR A 2 -3.76 -12.00 -6.96
CA THR A 2 -4.66 -10.85 -6.72
C THR A 2 -5.41 -10.51 -8.02
N TYR A 3 -6.63 -10.01 -7.88
CA TYR A 3 -7.50 -9.67 -9.00
C TYR A 3 -8.60 -8.70 -8.57
N THR A 4 -9.31 -8.15 -9.54
CA THR A 4 -10.46 -7.27 -9.34
C THR A 4 -11.75 -7.99 -9.74
N LYS A 5 -12.81 -7.83 -8.95
CA LYS A 5 -14.12 -8.41 -9.20
C LYS A 5 -15.20 -7.37 -8.93
N SER A 6 -16.12 -7.20 -9.87
CA SER A 6 -17.26 -6.30 -9.69
C SER A 6 -18.27 -6.86 -8.69
N GLY A 7 -18.68 -6.02 -7.76
CA GLY A 7 -19.72 -6.32 -6.79
C GLY A 7 -21.14 -6.15 -7.36
N LYS A 8 -22.17 -6.51 -6.57
CA LYS A 8 -23.57 -6.34 -6.95
C LYS A 8 -23.99 -4.88 -7.15
N ASN A 9 -23.27 -3.94 -6.53
CA ASN A 9 -23.47 -2.51 -6.64
C ASN A 9 -22.66 -1.88 -7.78
N ASN A 10 -22.15 -2.69 -8.68
CA ASN A 10 -21.29 -2.29 -9.80
C ASN A 10 -19.94 -1.64 -9.40
N MET A 11 -19.59 -1.69 -8.13
CA MET A 11 -18.28 -1.25 -7.65
C MET A 11 -17.27 -2.40 -7.75
N SER A 12 -16.08 -2.09 -8.21
CA SER A 12 -14.98 -3.04 -8.33
C SER A 12 -14.23 -3.17 -7.00
N VAL A 13 -13.99 -4.40 -6.59
CA VAL A 13 -13.33 -4.74 -5.32
C VAL A 13 -12.08 -5.55 -5.62
N VAL A 14 -10.99 -5.22 -4.94
CA VAL A 14 -9.74 -5.98 -4.99
C VAL A 14 -9.82 -7.18 -4.06
N TYR A 15 -9.45 -8.34 -4.58
CA TYR A 15 -9.40 -9.61 -3.86
C TYR A 15 -8.01 -10.22 -3.91
N VAL A 16 -7.72 -10.99 -2.88
CA VAL A 16 -6.60 -11.94 -2.84
C VAL A 16 -7.17 -13.34 -2.81
N TYR A 17 -6.66 -14.21 -3.68
CA TYR A 17 -7.01 -15.62 -3.76
C TYR A 17 -5.85 -16.46 -3.21
N HIS A 18 -6.14 -17.29 -2.23
CA HIS A 18 -5.18 -18.21 -1.65
C HIS A 18 -5.24 -19.56 -2.35
N LEU A 19 -4.19 -19.90 -3.09
CA LEU A 19 -4.15 -21.06 -3.99
C LEU A 19 -4.40 -22.40 -3.27
N THR A 20 -3.76 -22.58 -2.11
CA THR A 20 -3.84 -23.87 -1.40
C THR A 20 -5.21 -24.10 -0.77
N SER A 21 -5.84 -23.07 -0.21
CA SER A 21 -7.15 -23.20 0.46
C SER A 21 -8.33 -22.98 -0.47
N GLY A 22 -8.11 -22.48 -1.70
CA GLY A 22 -9.18 -22.14 -2.65
C GLY A 22 -10.09 -20.99 -2.18
N LYS A 23 -9.69 -20.20 -1.20
CA LYS A 23 -10.49 -19.13 -0.63
C LYS A 23 -10.09 -17.77 -1.18
N GLU A 24 -11.12 -16.91 -1.38
CA GLU A 24 -10.93 -15.51 -1.75
C GLU A 24 -11.20 -14.60 -0.55
N TYR A 25 -10.41 -13.55 -0.42
CA TYR A 25 -10.54 -12.56 0.65
C TYR A 25 -10.57 -11.15 0.06
N PRO A 26 -11.55 -10.30 0.45
CA PRO A 26 -11.58 -8.92 0.00
C PRO A 26 -10.47 -8.11 0.67
N VAL A 27 -9.75 -7.36 -0.12
CA VAL A 27 -8.74 -6.40 0.34
C VAL A 27 -9.34 -5.02 0.54
N THR A 28 -10.27 -4.65 -0.35
CA THR A 28 -10.94 -3.34 -0.30
C THR A 28 -12.42 -3.50 0.05
N GLU A 29 -12.97 -2.42 0.58
CA GLU A 29 -14.39 -2.31 0.84
C GLU A 29 -15.20 -2.15 -0.45
N LYS A 30 -16.52 -2.38 -0.38
CA LYS A 30 -17.42 -2.33 -1.53
C LYS A 30 -17.98 -0.95 -1.84
N TRP A 31 -17.48 0.08 -1.17
CA TRP A 31 -18.00 1.45 -1.28
C TRP A 31 -17.34 2.28 -2.39
N TYR A 32 -16.14 1.89 -2.82
CA TYR A 32 -15.35 2.63 -3.77
C TYR A 32 -14.83 1.71 -4.85
N ASP A 33 -14.79 2.20 -6.09
CA ASP A 33 -14.10 1.49 -7.16
C ASP A 33 -12.63 1.34 -6.83
N SER A 34 -12.15 0.10 -6.89
CA SER A 34 -10.75 -0.23 -6.65
C SER A 34 -10.28 -1.23 -7.70
N SER A 35 -9.13 -0.96 -8.30
CA SER A 35 -8.65 -1.73 -9.45
C SER A 35 -7.12 -1.83 -9.51
N SER A 36 -6.64 -2.56 -10.52
CA SER A 36 -5.20 -2.69 -10.84
C SER A 36 -4.33 -3.12 -9.66
N PRO A 37 -4.68 -4.20 -8.94
CA PRO A 37 -3.86 -4.65 -7.82
C PRO A 37 -2.57 -5.33 -8.30
N CYS A 38 -1.46 -5.00 -7.65
CA CYS A 38 -0.18 -5.69 -7.81
C CYS A 38 0.53 -5.86 -6.47
N PHE A 39 1.25 -6.95 -6.29
CA PHE A 39 2.10 -7.13 -5.11
C PHE A 39 3.38 -6.30 -5.23
N SER A 40 3.86 -5.79 -4.11
CA SER A 40 5.20 -5.22 -4.02
C SER A 40 6.26 -6.32 -4.20
N THR A 41 7.45 -5.94 -4.66
CA THR A 41 8.54 -6.88 -4.92
C THR A 41 8.97 -7.65 -3.67
N ASP A 42 8.86 -7.03 -2.50
CA ASP A 42 9.18 -7.64 -1.20
C ASP A 42 8.03 -8.48 -0.61
N GLY A 43 6.87 -8.52 -1.27
CA GLY A 43 5.70 -9.29 -0.83
C GLY A 43 5.01 -8.78 0.44
N LYS A 44 5.34 -7.60 0.93
CA LYS A 44 4.77 -7.03 2.17
C LYS A 44 3.51 -6.21 1.92
N TYR A 45 3.37 -5.65 0.73
CA TYR A 45 2.32 -4.72 0.36
C TYR A 45 1.56 -5.17 -0.88
N LEU A 46 0.31 -4.79 -0.97
CA LEU A 46 -0.49 -4.85 -2.18
C LEU A 46 -0.80 -3.41 -2.60
N ILE A 47 -0.37 -3.04 -3.80
CA ILE A 47 -0.56 -1.72 -4.38
C ILE A 47 -1.78 -1.78 -5.29
N PHE A 48 -2.66 -0.79 -5.22
CA PHE A 48 -3.86 -0.73 -6.06
C PHE A 48 -4.32 0.73 -6.25
N THR A 49 -5.17 0.97 -7.23
CA THR A 49 -5.85 2.25 -7.42
C THR A 49 -7.25 2.22 -6.82
N SER A 50 -7.72 3.33 -6.27
CA SER A 50 -9.08 3.44 -5.75
C SER A 50 -9.62 4.86 -5.89
N GLU A 51 -10.91 4.96 -6.23
CA GLU A 51 -11.62 6.23 -6.38
C GLU A 51 -12.29 6.67 -5.07
N ARG A 52 -11.50 6.73 -3.99
CA ARG A 52 -11.97 7.11 -2.66
C ARG A 52 -11.53 8.50 -2.21
N ASP A 53 -10.89 9.27 -3.09
CA ASP A 53 -10.55 10.65 -2.82
C ASP A 53 -11.75 11.55 -3.07
N PHE A 54 -12.40 11.95 -2.00
CA PHE A 54 -13.54 12.87 -2.08
C PHE A 54 -13.02 14.30 -2.26
N ASN A 55 -12.99 14.76 -3.51
CA ASN A 55 -12.59 16.11 -3.87
C ASN A 55 -13.65 16.78 -4.77
N PRO A 56 -14.78 17.21 -4.21
CA PRO A 56 -15.84 17.83 -5.00
C PRO A 56 -15.39 19.21 -5.49
N ILE A 57 -15.62 19.45 -6.78
CA ILE A 57 -15.41 20.76 -7.42
C ILE A 57 -16.78 21.39 -7.64
N TYR A 58 -16.94 22.64 -7.24
CA TYR A 58 -18.15 23.41 -7.54
C TYR A 58 -18.19 23.80 -9.02
N SER A 59 -19.26 23.46 -9.69
CA SER A 59 -19.55 24.01 -11.01
C SER A 59 -20.12 25.44 -10.84
N GLN A 60 -19.56 26.40 -11.56
CA GLN A 60 -20.06 27.79 -11.56
C GLN A 60 -21.35 27.96 -12.38
N THR A 61 -21.68 26.97 -13.21
CA THR A 61 -22.79 27.09 -14.15
C THR A 61 -24.11 26.53 -13.62
N GLU A 62 -24.08 25.46 -12.82
CA GLU A 62 -25.28 24.74 -12.41
C GLU A 62 -25.43 24.50 -10.91
N TRP A 63 -24.53 25.03 -10.10
CA TRP A 63 -24.48 24.82 -8.64
C TRP A 63 -24.40 23.34 -8.24
N ASN A 64 -24.01 22.46 -9.17
CA ASN A 64 -23.84 21.05 -8.95
C ASN A 64 -22.40 20.71 -8.60
N HIS A 65 -22.22 19.72 -7.73
CA HIS A 65 -20.90 19.18 -7.43
C HIS A 65 -20.42 18.30 -8.58
N ALA A 66 -19.25 18.58 -9.12
CA ALA A 66 -18.55 17.68 -10.03
C ALA A 66 -17.50 16.88 -9.26
N TYR A 67 -17.57 15.58 -9.39
CA TYR A 67 -16.58 14.66 -8.83
C TYR A 67 -15.54 14.36 -9.89
N ASN A 68 -14.42 15.06 -9.82
CA ASN A 68 -13.33 14.91 -10.79
C ASN A 68 -12.05 14.51 -10.06
N ARG A 69 -11.26 13.62 -10.69
CA ARG A 69 -9.97 13.16 -10.16
C ARG A 69 -10.07 12.57 -8.75
N MET A 70 -10.99 11.66 -8.55
CA MET A 70 -11.16 10.96 -7.26
C MET A 70 -10.16 9.80 -7.08
N GLY A 71 -9.41 9.47 -8.11
CA GLY A 71 -8.46 8.38 -8.10
C GLY A 71 -7.23 8.69 -7.25
N GLY A 72 -6.80 7.72 -6.48
CA GLY A 72 -5.56 7.72 -5.71
C GLY A 72 -4.88 6.35 -5.76
N VAL A 73 -3.61 6.30 -5.42
CA VAL A 73 -2.86 5.05 -5.25
C VAL A 73 -2.81 4.71 -3.78
N TYR A 74 -3.14 3.48 -3.46
CA TYR A 74 -3.24 2.96 -2.10
C TYR A 74 -2.38 1.72 -1.96
N ILE A 75 -1.97 1.46 -0.74
CA ILE A 75 -1.30 0.23 -0.35
C ILE A 75 -2.06 -0.46 0.77
N ALA A 76 -2.16 -1.78 0.70
CA ALA A 76 -2.62 -2.61 1.80
C ALA A 76 -1.41 -3.29 2.44
N LEU A 77 -1.30 -3.18 3.76
CA LEU A 77 -0.31 -3.94 4.53
C LEU A 77 -0.82 -5.37 4.69
N LEU A 78 -0.08 -6.34 4.15
CA LEU A 78 -0.53 -7.73 4.06
C LEU A 78 -0.48 -8.44 5.40
N ALA A 79 0.55 -8.22 6.21
CA ALA A 79 0.63 -8.76 7.57
C ALA A 79 0.32 -7.67 8.61
N LYS A 80 -0.18 -8.06 9.79
CA LYS A 80 -0.54 -7.15 10.89
C LYS A 80 0.67 -6.43 11.48
N ASP A 81 1.81 -7.06 11.47
CA ASP A 81 3.08 -6.56 11.98
C ASP A 81 3.93 -5.83 10.93
N THR A 82 3.44 -5.74 9.69
CA THR A 82 4.13 -4.99 8.64
C THR A 82 4.17 -3.50 9.00
N PRO A 83 5.36 -2.89 9.13
CA PRO A 83 5.46 -1.48 9.46
C PRO A 83 4.95 -0.62 8.30
N SER A 84 4.32 0.50 8.63
CA SER A 84 3.95 1.48 7.61
C SER A 84 5.21 2.07 6.96
N PRO A 85 5.28 2.15 5.62
CA PRO A 85 6.42 2.76 4.95
C PRO A 85 6.50 4.28 5.15
N PHE A 86 5.48 4.88 5.78
CA PHE A 86 5.39 6.31 6.07
C PHE A 86 5.65 6.64 7.54
N LEU A 87 6.01 5.65 8.36
CA LEU A 87 6.45 5.94 9.72
C LEU A 87 7.74 6.76 9.64
N PRO A 88 7.82 7.89 10.38
CA PRO A 88 9.09 8.58 10.56
C PRO A 88 10.12 7.57 11.07
N SER A 89 11.28 7.53 10.45
CA SER A 89 12.41 6.82 11.05
C SER A 89 12.73 7.56 12.35
N ASP A 90 12.47 6.91 13.49
CA ASP A 90 12.98 7.40 14.76
C ASP A 90 14.50 7.42 14.62
N GLU A 91 15.07 8.59 14.40
CA GLU A 91 16.47 8.83 14.66
C GLU A 91 16.65 8.61 16.16
N LYS A 92 17.02 7.40 16.54
CA LYS A 92 17.49 7.10 17.88
C LYS A 92 18.74 7.95 18.06
N ILE A 93 18.58 9.12 18.64
CA ILE A 93 19.70 9.88 19.19
C ILE A 93 20.23 9.01 20.33
N SER A 94 21.21 8.17 20.05
CA SER A 94 22.00 7.55 21.10
C SER A 94 22.77 8.66 21.80
N ILE A 95 22.30 9.05 22.98
CA ILE A 95 23.10 9.87 23.88
C ILE A 95 24.22 8.96 24.34
N GLU A 96 25.33 8.98 23.62
CA GLU A 96 26.56 8.37 24.08
C GLU A 96 27.06 9.24 25.24
N ASP A 97 26.96 8.70 26.43
CA ASP A 97 27.70 9.20 27.58
C ASP A 97 29.18 9.26 27.20
N ASN A 98 29.73 10.47 27.06
CA ASN A 98 31.14 10.74 26.79
C ASN A 98 31.99 10.22 27.95
N ALA A 99 32.44 9.00 27.86
CA ALA A 99 33.56 8.47 28.62
C ALA A 99 34.56 7.87 27.61
N SER A 100 35.48 8.74 27.25
CA SER A 100 36.91 8.46 26.84
C SER A 100 37.18 7.18 26.05
N GLY A 101 37.65 7.30 24.82
CA GLY A 101 38.37 6.22 24.14
C GLY A 101 38.24 6.14 22.62
N ASN A 102 39.17 6.74 21.94
CA ASN A 102 39.49 6.60 20.52
C ASN A 102 39.26 5.22 19.95
N LYS A 103 38.34 5.11 18.94
CA LYS A 103 38.46 4.10 17.86
C LYS A 103 37.66 4.52 16.64
N ALA A 104 38.41 4.65 15.53
CA ALA A 104 37.87 4.89 14.20
C ALA A 104 36.77 3.85 13.83
N ALA A 105 35.58 4.32 13.54
CA ALA A 105 34.50 3.47 13.03
C ALA A 105 34.48 3.56 11.51
N THR A 106 34.90 2.49 10.90
CA THR A 106 34.70 2.16 9.48
C THR A 106 33.20 2.07 9.20
N LYS A 107 32.71 2.94 8.34
CA LYS A 107 31.33 2.82 7.79
C LYS A 107 31.31 1.64 6.83
N GLU A 108 30.86 0.51 7.29
CA GLU A 108 30.41 -0.57 6.41
C GLU A 108 28.98 -0.28 5.94
N ASN A 109 28.87 0.19 4.71
CA ASN A 109 27.62 0.12 3.95
C ASN A 109 27.32 -1.36 3.66
N LYS A 110 26.53 -1.99 4.48
CA LYS A 110 25.93 -3.27 4.13
C LYS A 110 24.78 -3.03 3.19
N ALA A 111 25.07 -2.99 1.91
CA ALA A 111 24.10 -3.27 0.86
C ALA A 111 23.75 -4.75 0.99
N ASP A 112 22.62 -5.06 1.62
CA ASP A 112 22.06 -6.42 1.62
C ASP A 112 21.57 -6.75 0.20
N ASN A 113 22.51 -7.23 -0.62
CA ASN A 113 22.21 -8.07 -1.78
C ASN A 113 21.67 -9.41 -1.25
N LYS A 114 20.38 -9.45 -0.96
CA LYS A 114 19.68 -10.72 -0.75
C LYS A 114 18.96 -11.06 -2.05
N ALA A 115 19.72 -11.73 -2.93
CA ALA A 115 19.19 -12.40 -4.10
C ALA A 115 18.07 -13.38 -3.70
N ASP A 116 16.98 -13.33 -4.47
CA ASP A 116 15.99 -14.37 -4.76
C ASP A 116 15.93 -15.58 -3.80
N GLN A 117 15.33 -15.39 -2.66
CA GLN A 117 14.51 -16.43 -2.06
C GLN A 117 13.07 -16.02 -2.28
N ALA A 118 12.29 -16.86 -2.96
CA ALA A 118 10.83 -16.74 -3.07
C ALA A 118 10.25 -16.80 -1.65
N THR A 119 10.27 -15.66 -0.98
CA THR A 119 9.67 -15.48 0.34
C THR A 119 8.17 -15.57 0.12
N GLY A 120 7.56 -16.64 0.61
CA GLY A 120 6.11 -16.82 0.56
C GLY A 120 5.45 -15.57 1.13
N VAL A 121 4.52 -14.98 0.37
CA VAL A 121 3.77 -13.80 0.81
C VAL A 121 2.89 -14.20 1.99
N THR A 122 3.13 -13.61 3.16
CA THR A 122 2.29 -13.82 4.35
C THR A 122 1.15 -12.80 4.35
N ILE A 123 -0.09 -13.28 4.47
CA ILE A 123 -1.28 -12.42 4.44
C ILE A 123 -2.17 -12.73 5.64
N ASP A 124 -2.35 -11.75 6.51
CA ASP A 124 -3.34 -11.79 7.58
C ASP A 124 -4.67 -11.28 7.04
N THR A 125 -5.59 -12.19 6.81
CA THR A 125 -6.89 -11.88 6.17
C THR A 125 -7.85 -11.15 7.08
N GLU A 126 -7.72 -11.30 8.40
CA GLU A 126 -8.54 -10.62 9.38
C GLU A 126 -8.20 -9.13 9.44
N GLY A 127 -9.19 -8.25 9.27
CA GLY A 127 -9.02 -6.80 9.32
C GLY A 127 -8.22 -6.21 8.14
N LEU A 128 -8.02 -6.95 7.07
CA LEU A 128 -7.27 -6.51 5.90
C LEU A 128 -7.81 -5.20 5.28
N PRO A 129 -9.13 -4.98 5.15
CA PRO A 129 -9.66 -3.70 4.65
C PRO A 129 -9.38 -2.49 5.56
N GLY A 130 -9.05 -2.71 6.82
CA GLY A 130 -8.66 -1.65 7.77
C GLY A 130 -7.18 -1.27 7.70
N ARG A 131 -6.35 -1.98 6.93
CA ARG A 131 -4.90 -1.74 6.82
C ARG A 131 -4.51 -1.09 5.50
N LEU A 132 -5.34 -0.17 5.04
CA LEU A 132 -5.12 0.56 3.80
C LEU A 132 -4.49 1.93 4.10
N LEU A 133 -3.44 2.27 3.37
CA LEU A 133 -2.78 3.56 3.45
C LEU A 133 -2.79 4.21 2.06
N LYS A 134 -3.03 5.51 2.03
CA LYS A 134 -2.93 6.30 0.80
C LYS A 134 -1.47 6.71 0.58
N LEU A 135 -0.97 6.58 -0.64
CA LEU A 135 0.30 7.19 -1.01
C LEU A 135 0.15 8.73 -1.06
N PRO A 136 1.19 9.48 -0.70
CA PRO A 136 1.18 10.93 -0.71
C PRO A 136 1.27 11.50 -2.15
N LEU A 137 0.36 11.04 -2.99
CA LEU A 137 0.21 11.48 -4.38
C LEU A 137 -1.04 12.34 -4.50
N ALA A 138 -1.01 13.32 -5.42
CA ALA A 138 -2.19 14.11 -5.72
C ALA A 138 -3.31 13.24 -6.29
N ALA A 139 -4.57 13.61 -6.04
CA ALA A 139 -5.70 12.92 -6.65
C ALA A 139 -5.65 13.06 -8.18
N GLY A 140 -5.88 11.98 -8.91
CA GLY A 140 -5.73 11.94 -10.37
C GLY A 140 -6.18 10.62 -10.97
N TYR A 141 -5.91 10.46 -12.26
CA TYR A 141 -6.13 9.19 -12.95
C TYR A 141 -4.85 8.39 -12.96
N TYR A 142 -4.86 7.23 -12.32
CA TYR A 142 -3.73 6.32 -12.20
C TYR A 142 -4.06 5.01 -12.90
N TYR A 143 -3.17 4.57 -13.79
CA TYR A 143 -3.31 3.33 -14.55
C TYR A 143 -2.16 2.40 -14.23
N GLN A 144 -2.46 1.15 -13.93
CA GLN A 144 -1.50 0.06 -13.75
C GLN A 144 -0.30 0.41 -12.85
N PRO A 145 -0.52 0.62 -11.53
CA PRO A 145 0.60 0.74 -10.63
C PRO A 145 1.43 -0.56 -10.72
N GLY A 146 2.66 -0.46 -11.17
CA GLY A 146 3.60 -1.57 -11.25
C GLY A 146 4.58 -1.48 -10.09
N SER A 147 4.98 -2.61 -9.53
CA SER A 147 6.18 -2.67 -8.71
C SER A 147 7.38 -2.49 -9.65
N GLY A 148 8.13 -1.41 -9.52
CA GLY A 148 9.39 -1.24 -10.22
C GLY A 148 10.32 -2.43 -9.95
N ARG A 149 11.05 -2.86 -10.99
CA ARG A 149 12.15 -3.82 -10.87
C ARG A 149 13.38 -3.14 -10.33
#